data_af8e4f363734a73101e3d2cd0cf91c64
#
_entry.id   af8e4f363734a73101e3d2cd0cf91c64
#
_cell.length_a   1.000
_cell.length_b   1.000
_cell.length_c   1.000
_cell.angle_alpha   90.00
_cell.angle_beta   90.00
_cell.angle_gamma   90.00
#
_symmetry.space_group_name_H-M   'P 1'
#
loop_
_entity.id
_entity.type
_entity.pdbx_description
1 polymer ?
#
loop_
_entity_poly.entity_id
_entity_poly.type
_entity_poly.pdbx_seq_one_letter_code
_entity_poly.pdbx_strand_id
1 'polypeptide(L)'
;STQAKTLFPYTTLFRSTGNLEGVEYIELRYEGYGIGGAALMVDCLTDNKTRTVADVRHAFTKNGGNLGTDGCVAFNFVHQGYLVFEPGVDEDALMEAALEAGAEDVIANDDGSIEVITAPNDWAGVKAALEAAGYKSVDGDVTMRAQNETELSGEDAVKMQKLIDALEDLDDVQDVYTSAVLNLD
;
A
#
# COMPACT_ATOMS: atom_id res chain seq x y z
N SER A 1 8.37 6.68 -2.09
CA SER A 1 7.25 6.11 -1.34
C SER A 1 6.73 4.86 -2.01
N THR A 2 6.36 3.90 -1.22
CA THR A 2 5.77 2.68 -1.72
C THR A 2 4.41 2.97 -2.29
N GLN A 3 4.24 2.66 -3.55
CA GLN A 3 2.94 2.76 -4.15
C GLN A 3 2.21 1.46 -3.96
N ALA A 4 1.11 1.56 -3.33
CA ALA A 4 0.25 0.42 -3.25
C ALA A 4 -0.49 0.29 -4.55
N LYS A 5 -0.34 -0.82 -5.19
CA LYS A 5 -1.17 -1.21 -6.31
C LYS A 5 -2.34 -1.99 -5.76
N THR A 6 -3.31 -2.23 -6.60
CA THR A 6 -4.43 -3.06 -6.23
C THR A 6 -3.93 -4.44 -5.80
N LEU A 7 -4.34 -4.90 -4.64
CA LEU A 7 -4.09 -6.28 -4.23
C LEU A 7 -4.65 -7.20 -5.30
N PHE A 8 -4.04 -8.37 -5.46
CA PHE A 8 -4.54 -9.35 -6.40
C PHE A 8 -6.01 -9.60 -6.15
N PRO A 9 -6.89 -8.91 -6.85
CA PRO A 9 -8.29 -9.17 -6.62
C PRO A 9 -8.74 -10.51 -7.16
N TYR A 10 -7.86 -11.16 -7.94
CA TYR A 10 -8.37 -12.18 -8.81
C TYR A 10 -7.49 -13.39 -8.95
N THR A 11 -7.35 -14.13 -7.89
CA THR A 11 -6.74 -15.45 -7.90
C THR A 11 -7.36 -16.32 -9.00
N THR A 12 -8.68 -16.24 -9.17
CA THR A 12 -9.40 -17.01 -10.18
C THR A 12 -8.99 -16.64 -11.59
N LEU A 13 -8.81 -15.35 -11.87
CA LEU A 13 -8.42 -14.89 -13.18
C LEU A 13 -7.01 -15.35 -13.54
N PHE A 14 -6.08 -15.23 -12.61
CA PHE A 14 -4.69 -15.66 -12.82
C PHE A 14 -4.58 -17.17 -12.96
N ARG A 15 -5.35 -17.91 -12.19
CA ARG A 15 -5.38 -19.38 -12.31
C ARG A 15 -5.82 -19.80 -13.70
N SER A 16 -6.85 -19.16 -14.22
CA SER A 16 -7.32 -19.46 -15.57
C SER A 16 -6.26 -19.17 -16.61
N THR A 17 -5.58 -18.04 -16.49
CA THR A 17 -4.54 -17.62 -17.42
C THR A 17 -3.30 -18.48 -17.29
N GLY A 18 -2.89 -18.80 -16.06
CA GLY A 18 -1.71 -19.62 -15.79
C GLY A 18 -1.84 -21.03 -16.32
N ASN A 19 -3.04 -21.59 -16.32
CA ASN A 19 -3.27 -22.95 -16.76
C ASN A 19 -3.23 -23.13 -18.26
N LEU A 20 -3.31 -22.05 -19.04
CA LEU A 20 -3.27 -22.14 -20.51
C LEU A 20 -1.97 -22.75 -21.03
N GLU A 21 -0.88 -22.57 -20.31
CA GLU A 21 0.44 -23.08 -20.69
C GLU A 21 0.91 -24.24 -19.80
N GLY A 22 0.01 -24.76 -18.97
CA GLY A 22 0.37 -25.81 -18.03
C GLY A 22 1.14 -25.33 -16.80
N VAL A 23 1.20 -24.01 -16.59
CA VAL A 23 1.88 -23.39 -15.44
C VAL A 23 0.82 -22.92 -14.45
N GLU A 24 0.98 -23.30 -13.20
CA GLU A 24 0.12 -22.82 -12.12
C GLU A 24 0.81 -21.70 -11.37
N TYR A 25 0.14 -20.55 -11.31
CA TYR A 25 0.60 -19.43 -10.49
C TYR A 25 -0.18 -19.39 -9.20
N ILE A 26 0.53 -19.13 -8.11
CA ILE A 26 -0.06 -18.96 -6.78
C ILE A 26 0.24 -17.58 -6.25
N GLU A 27 -0.69 -17.06 -5.47
CA GLU A 27 -0.54 -15.81 -4.77
C GLU A 27 0.02 -16.08 -3.38
N LEU A 28 1.05 -15.33 -3.00
CA LEU A 28 1.68 -15.45 -1.69
C LEU A 28 1.83 -14.06 -1.10
N ARG A 29 1.67 -13.98 0.21
CA ARG A 29 1.91 -12.75 0.96
C ARG A 29 2.95 -13.03 2.02
N TYR A 30 4.03 -12.25 2.00
CA TYR A 30 5.07 -12.31 3.01
C TYR A 30 5.00 -11.06 3.87
N GLU A 31 5.36 -11.22 5.13
CA GLU A 31 5.33 -10.16 6.11
C GLU A 31 6.65 -10.10 6.83
N GLY A 32 7.12 -8.91 7.11
CA GLY A 32 8.39 -8.74 7.78
C GLY A 32 8.62 -7.34 8.28
N TYR A 33 9.82 -7.10 8.74
CA TYR A 33 10.23 -5.82 9.30
C TYR A 33 11.44 -5.29 8.55
N GLY A 34 11.42 -3.99 8.31
CA GLY A 34 12.55 -3.28 7.72
C GLY A 34 13.29 -2.46 8.77
N ILE A 35 13.97 -1.44 8.30
CA ILE A 35 14.76 -0.55 9.13
C ILE A 35 13.86 0.13 10.16
N GLY A 36 14.34 0.24 11.40
CA GLY A 36 13.60 0.89 12.47
C GLY A 36 12.34 0.16 12.93
N GLY A 37 12.19 -1.09 12.53
CA GLY A 37 11.00 -1.88 12.86
C GLY A 37 9.81 -1.58 11.98
N ALA A 38 9.99 -0.86 10.88
CA ALA A 38 8.92 -0.57 9.95
C ALA A 38 8.34 -1.86 9.36
N ALA A 39 7.02 -1.94 9.32
CA ALA A 39 6.32 -3.11 8.79
C ALA A 39 6.41 -3.15 7.27
N LEU A 40 6.55 -4.36 6.74
CA LEU A 40 6.53 -4.61 5.30
C LEU A 40 5.63 -5.78 4.98
N MET A 41 4.80 -5.61 3.98
CA MET A 41 3.94 -6.64 3.46
C MET A 41 4.20 -6.76 1.97
N VAL A 42 4.53 -7.96 1.49
CA VAL A 42 4.98 -8.20 0.12
C VAL A 42 4.04 -9.20 -0.53
N ASP A 43 3.36 -8.76 -1.57
CA ASP A 43 2.47 -9.61 -2.35
C ASP A 43 3.20 -10.14 -3.58
N CYS A 44 3.17 -11.45 -3.75
CA CYS A 44 3.87 -12.14 -4.82
C CYS A 44 2.91 -12.99 -5.64
N LEU A 45 3.24 -13.15 -6.92
CA LEU A 45 2.59 -14.11 -7.80
C LEU A 45 3.69 -14.97 -8.41
N THR A 46 3.65 -16.27 -8.20
CA THR A 46 4.75 -17.14 -8.57
C THR A 46 4.30 -18.54 -8.96
N ASP A 47 5.07 -19.17 -9.83
CA ASP A 47 4.96 -20.57 -10.16
C ASP A 47 5.95 -21.45 -9.34
N ASN A 48 6.78 -20.82 -8.52
CA ASN A 48 7.81 -21.51 -7.73
C ASN A 48 7.95 -20.88 -6.34
N LYS A 49 7.19 -21.39 -5.39
CA LYS A 49 7.17 -20.90 -4.01
C LYS A 49 8.55 -20.96 -3.35
N THR A 50 9.31 -22.03 -3.60
CA THR A 50 10.63 -22.21 -3.00
C THR A 50 11.61 -21.11 -3.45
N ARG A 51 11.58 -20.78 -4.74
CA ARG A 51 12.39 -19.69 -5.27
C ARG A 51 11.98 -18.35 -4.64
N THR A 52 10.68 -18.07 -4.62
CA THR A 52 10.16 -16.80 -4.14
C THR A 52 10.50 -16.54 -2.68
N VAL A 53 10.29 -17.52 -1.80
CA VAL A 53 10.60 -17.35 -0.37
C VAL A 53 12.10 -17.11 -0.16
N ALA A 54 12.95 -17.80 -0.93
CA ALA A 54 14.39 -17.61 -0.83
C ALA A 54 14.79 -16.21 -1.28
N ASP A 55 14.24 -15.74 -2.39
CA ASP A 55 14.54 -14.41 -2.94
C ASP A 55 14.07 -13.29 -2.01
N VAL A 56 12.87 -13.42 -1.48
CA VAL A 56 12.30 -12.44 -0.55
C VAL A 56 13.11 -12.40 0.74
N ARG A 57 13.41 -13.56 1.32
CA ARG A 57 14.22 -13.64 2.54
C ARG A 57 15.60 -13.02 2.33
N HIS A 58 16.22 -13.30 1.19
CA HIS A 58 17.53 -12.74 0.87
C HIS A 58 17.47 -11.22 0.76
N ALA A 59 16.46 -10.67 0.08
CA ALA A 59 16.29 -9.23 -0.06
C ALA A 59 16.14 -8.56 1.31
N PHE A 60 15.35 -9.12 2.20
CA PHE A 60 15.21 -8.62 3.58
C PHE A 60 16.55 -8.64 4.30
N THR A 61 17.19 -9.79 4.35
CA THR A 61 18.42 -10.00 5.13
C THR A 61 19.57 -9.12 4.62
N LYS A 62 19.73 -9.04 3.32
CA LYS A 62 20.82 -8.26 2.69
C LYS A 62 20.67 -6.76 2.96
N ASN A 63 19.46 -6.29 3.13
CA ASN A 63 19.16 -4.86 3.27
C ASN A 63 18.76 -4.46 4.70
N GLY A 64 19.10 -5.26 5.68
CA GLY A 64 18.94 -4.91 7.09
C GLY A 64 17.56 -5.16 7.68
N GLY A 65 16.72 -5.89 6.98
CA GLY A 65 15.41 -6.29 7.47
C GLY A 65 15.36 -7.76 7.88
N ASN A 66 14.18 -8.19 8.27
CA ASN A 66 13.91 -9.57 8.66
C ASN A 66 12.57 -10.02 8.13
N LEU A 67 12.55 -11.17 7.47
CA LEU A 67 11.29 -11.82 7.11
C LEU A 67 10.68 -12.41 8.39
N GLY A 68 9.42 -12.11 8.64
CA GLY A 68 8.69 -12.60 9.81
C GLY A 68 7.76 -13.75 9.49
N THR A 69 6.87 -14.02 10.42
CA THR A 69 5.85 -15.05 10.27
C THR A 69 4.55 -14.44 9.75
N ASP A 70 3.68 -15.30 9.19
CA ASP A 70 2.37 -14.87 8.71
C ASP A 70 1.57 -14.19 9.82
N GLY A 71 1.01 -13.04 9.51
CA GLY A 71 0.21 -12.29 10.47
C GLY A 71 0.99 -11.33 11.34
N CYS A 72 2.32 -11.30 11.25
CA CYS A 72 3.13 -10.48 12.17
C CYS A 72 2.94 -8.98 11.96
N VAL A 73 2.55 -8.53 10.77
CA VAL A 73 2.32 -7.11 10.48
C VAL A 73 0.98 -6.83 9.82
N ALA A 74 0.26 -7.84 9.36
CA ALA A 74 -1.00 -7.67 8.62
C ALA A 74 -2.03 -6.87 9.40
N PHE A 75 -2.07 -6.98 10.72
CA PHE A 75 -3.00 -6.25 11.58
C PHE A 75 -2.81 -4.73 11.50
N ASN A 76 -1.63 -4.27 11.06
CA ASN A 76 -1.34 -2.84 10.92
C ASN A 76 -1.84 -2.27 9.59
N PHE A 77 -2.29 -3.09 8.67
CA PHE A 77 -2.72 -2.63 7.34
C PHE A 77 -4.22 -2.81 7.17
N VAL A 78 -4.85 -1.80 6.58
CA VAL A 78 -6.27 -1.82 6.25
C VAL A 78 -6.44 -1.56 4.77
N HIS A 79 -7.24 -2.39 4.10
CA HIS A 79 -7.60 -2.21 2.70
C HIS A 79 -8.65 -1.12 2.61
N GLN A 80 -8.29 0.03 2.05
CA GLN A 80 -9.17 1.19 1.96
C GLN A 80 -8.79 2.10 0.80
N GLY A 81 -9.70 2.99 0.44
CA GLY A 81 -9.44 4.05 -0.51
C GLY A 81 -9.11 5.35 0.20
N TYR A 82 -8.35 6.20 -0.45
CA TYR A 82 -8.06 7.54 0.05
C TYR A 82 -8.03 8.54 -1.09
N LEU A 83 -8.33 9.80 -0.76
CA LEU A 83 -8.23 10.94 -1.66
C LEU A 83 -7.58 12.08 -0.89
N VAL A 84 -6.59 12.72 -1.50
CA VAL A 84 -5.88 13.85 -0.88
C VAL A 84 -6.26 15.15 -1.57
N PHE A 85 -6.58 16.16 -0.78
CA PHE A 85 -6.91 17.50 -1.26
C PHE A 85 -5.90 18.51 -0.75
N GLU A 86 -5.54 19.46 -1.61
CA GLU A 86 -4.56 20.49 -1.27
C GLU A 86 -5.02 21.38 -0.11
N PRO A 87 -4.08 21.96 0.64
CA PRO A 87 -4.41 23.01 1.62
C PRO A 87 -5.17 24.16 0.97
N GLY A 88 -6.10 24.73 1.71
CA GLY A 88 -6.91 25.85 1.25
C GLY A 88 -8.32 25.46 0.86
N VAL A 89 -8.65 24.18 0.82
CA VAL A 89 -10.02 23.71 0.64
C VAL A 89 -10.79 23.93 1.95
N ASP A 90 -12.04 24.34 1.85
CA ASP A 90 -12.90 24.46 3.03
C ASP A 90 -13.15 23.11 3.65
N GLU A 91 -12.56 22.86 4.81
CA GLU A 91 -12.61 21.57 5.50
C GLU A 91 -14.05 21.14 5.81
N ASP A 92 -14.86 22.05 6.36
CA ASP A 92 -16.23 21.72 6.75
C ASP A 92 -17.09 21.38 5.54
N ALA A 93 -16.99 22.14 4.48
CA ALA A 93 -17.73 21.89 3.25
C ALA A 93 -17.30 20.60 2.58
N LEU A 94 -15.99 20.34 2.55
CA LEU A 94 -15.48 19.08 1.99
C LEU A 94 -15.91 17.88 2.82
N MET A 95 -15.84 18.00 4.14
CA MET A 95 -16.29 16.95 5.05
C MET A 95 -17.75 16.58 4.82
N GLU A 96 -18.61 17.59 4.74
CA GLU A 96 -20.02 17.38 4.49
C GLU A 96 -20.26 16.67 3.16
N ALA A 97 -19.62 17.17 2.10
CA ALA A 97 -19.74 16.58 0.77
C ALA A 97 -19.22 15.13 0.73
N ALA A 98 -18.09 14.87 1.38
CA ALA A 98 -17.49 13.55 1.43
C ALA A 98 -18.38 12.55 2.17
N LEU A 99 -18.90 12.93 3.32
CA LEU A 99 -19.77 12.05 4.09
C LEU A 99 -21.09 11.76 3.36
N GLU A 100 -21.66 12.76 2.70
CA GLU A 100 -22.84 12.55 1.86
C GLU A 100 -22.56 11.61 0.69
N ALA A 101 -21.33 11.64 0.15
CA ALA A 101 -20.92 10.78 -0.95
C ALA A 101 -20.66 9.33 -0.52
N GLY A 102 -20.55 9.07 0.77
CA GLY A 102 -20.32 7.73 1.31
C GLY A 102 -18.92 7.50 1.87
N ALA A 103 -18.17 8.55 2.12
CA ALA A 103 -16.84 8.42 2.76
C ALA A 103 -16.97 7.94 4.20
N GLU A 104 -15.98 7.20 4.67
CA GLU A 104 -15.95 6.70 6.04
C GLU A 104 -15.37 7.71 7.03
N ASP A 105 -14.40 8.50 6.59
CA ASP A 105 -13.74 9.46 7.46
C ASP A 105 -13.11 10.60 6.64
N VAL A 106 -12.85 11.71 7.32
CA VAL A 106 -12.14 12.86 6.75
C VAL A 106 -11.10 13.32 7.76
N ILE A 107 -9.86 13.41 7.35
CA ILE A 107 -8.74 13.73 8.22
C ILE A 107 -8.09 15.04 7.76
N ALA A 108 -7.99 16.00 8.67
CA ALA A 108 -7.25 17.23 8.41
C ALA A 108 -5.81 17.04 8.88
N ASN A 109 -4.86 17.21 7.99
CA ASN A 109 -3.44 17.08 8.31
C ASN A 109 -2.86 18.42 8.80
N ASP A 110 -1.72 18.33 9.50
CA ASP A 110 -1.07 19.50 10.06
C ASP A 110 -0.62 20.51 9.00
N ASP A 111 -0.34 20.06 7.78
CA ASP A 111 0.05 20.92 6.66
C ASP A 111 -1.14 21.61 5.98
N GLY A 112 -2.35 21.36 6.46
CA GLY A 112 -3.57 21.90 5.88
C GLY A 112 -4.20 21.06 4.79
N SER A 113 -3.55 20.00 4.36
CA SER A 113 -4.15 19.07 3.41
C SER A 113 -5.25 18.23 4.09
N ILE A 114 -6.16 17.75 3.28
CA ILE A 114 -7.29 16.95 3.79
C ILE A 114 -7.29 15.62 3.09
N GLU A 115 -7.49 14.56 3.87
CA GLU A 115 -7.56 13.20 3.38
C GLU A 115 -8.96 12.64 3.60
N VAL A 116 -9.57 12.15 2.53
CA VAL A 116 -10.88 11.49 2.58
C VAL A 116 -10.65 9.99 2.49
N ILE A 117 -11.20 9.25 3.44
CA ILE A 117 -11.04 7.80 3.55
C ILE A 117 -12.34 7.12 3.14
N THR A 118 -12.24 6.09 2.32
CA THR A 118 -13.39 5.34 1.83
C THR A 118 -13.18 3.84 1.97
N ALA A 119 -14.27 3.08 1.92
CA ALA A 119 -14.18 1.65 1.66
C ALA A 119 -13.63 1.44 0.24
N PRO A 120 -12.93 0.32 -0.04
CA PRO A 120 -12.34 0.08 -1.36
C PRO A 120 -13.35 0.18 -2.51
N ASN A 121 -14.54 -0.38 -2.33
CA ASN A 121 -15.56 -0.41 -3.36
C ASN A 121 -16.27 0.94 -3.57
N ASP A 122 -16.16 1.84 -2.62
CA ASP A 122 -16.82 3.14 -2.66
C ASP A 122 -15.93 4.25 -3.21
N TRP A 123 -14.63 3.99 -3.35
CA TRP A 123 -13.64 5.00 -3.72
C TRP A 123 -13.98 5.72 -5.03
N ALA A 124 -14.28 4.98 -6.09
CA ALA A 124 -14.59 5.57 -7.39
C ALA A 124 -15.84 6.45 -7.33
N GLY A 125 -16.87 5.99 -6.62
CA GLY A 125 -18.12 6.74 -6.47
C GLY A 125 -17.93 8.02 -5.65
N VAL A 126 -17.18 7.95 -4.56
CA VAL A 126 -16.87 9.13 -3.73
C VAL A 126 -16.04 10.13 -4.52
N LYS A 127 -15.01 9.66 -5.24
CA LYS A 127 -14.19 10.51 -6.08
C LYS A 127 -15.03 11.25 -7.12
N ALA A 128 -15.90 10.54 -7.83
CA ALA A 128 -16.76 11.14 -8.84
C ALA A 128 -17.73 12.17 -8.26
N ALA A 129 -18.32 11.86 -7.11
CA ALA A 129 -19.24 12.75 -6.43
C ALA A 129 -18.55 14.05 -5.97
N LEU A 130 -17.33 13.94 -5.43
CA LEU A 130 -16.57 15.11 -5.02
C LEU A 130 -16.12 15.95 -6.21
N GLU A 131 -15.71 15.34 -7.30
CA GLU A 131 -15.37 16.07 -8.52
C GLU A 131 -16.59 16.83 -9.08
N ALA A 132 -17.77 16.19 -9.05
CA ALA A 132 -19.01 16.82 -9.47
C ALA A 132 -19.38 18.02 -8.57
N ALA A 133 -18.99 17.99 -7.30
CA ALA A 133 -19.21 19.08 -6.36
C ALA A 133 -18.13 20.16 -6.44
N GLY A 134 -17.13 20.01 -7.33
CA GLY A 134 -16.08 20.99 -7.51
C GLY A 134 -14.80 20.72 -6.73
N TYR A 135 -14.69 19.58 -6.06
CA TYR A 135 -13.50 19.22 -5.29
C TYR A 135 -12.65 18.23 -6.07
N LYS A 136 -11.45 18.62 -6.42
CA LYS A 136 -10.53 17.80 -7.20
C LYS A 136 -9.37 17.34 -6.33
N SER A 137 -9.22 16.04 -6.18
CA SER A 137 -8.11 15.47 -5.45
C SER A 137 -6.81 15.55 -6.24
N VAL A 138 -5.70 15.72 -5.53
CA VAL A 138 -4.35 15.76 -6.12
C VAL A 138 -3.67 14.40 -6.07
N ASP A 139 -4.17 13.49 -5.25
CA ASP A 139 -3.67 12.12 -5.14
C ASP A 139 -4.79 11.23 -4.62
N GLY A 140 -4.69 9.96 -4.85
CA GLY A 140 -5.65 8.99 -4.32
C GLY A 140 -5.49 7.62 -4.97
N ASP A 141 -5.83 6.59 -4.20
CA ASP A 141 -5.81 5.22 -4.68
C ASP A 141 -6.56 4.30 -3.69
N VAL A 142 -6.74 3.06 -4.09
CA VAL A 142 -7.22 1.99 -3.22
C VAL A 142 -6.03 1.10 -2.90
N THR A 143 -5.75 0.90 -1.62
CA THR A 143 -4.52 0.24 -1.22
C THR A 143 -4.61 -0.36 0.19
N MET A 144 -3.58 -1.10 0.57
CA MET A 144 -3.36 -1.49 1.95
C MET A 144 -2.61 -0.37 2.66
N ARG A 145 -3.25 0.28 3.60
CA ARG A 145 -2.69 1.42 4.30
C ARG A 145 -2.31 1.07 5.73
N ALA A 146 -1.12 1.48 6.13
CA ALA A 146 -0.66 1.31 7.50
C ALA A 146 -1.43 2.23 8.44
N GLN A 147 -1.90 1.67 9.55
CA GLN A 147 -2.60 2.44 10.58
C GLN A 147 -1.63 3.11 11.55
N ASN A 148 -0.47 2.51 11.72
CA ASN A 148 0.61 3.08 12.52
C ASN A 148 1.83 3.22 11.61
N GLU A 149 2.37 4.42 11.52
CA GLU A 149 3.49 4.72 10.65
C GLU A 149 4.80 4.78 11.43
N THR A 150 5.89 4.46 10.73
CA THR A 150 7.25 4.57 11.27
C THR A 150 8.00 5.60 10.44
N GLU A 151 8.31 6.73 11.02
CA GLU A 151 9.08 7.76 10.33
C GLU A 151 10.58 7.43 10.35
N LEU A 152 11.20 7.50 9.19
CA LEU A 152 12.63 7.26 9.01
C LEU A 152 13.24 8.44 8.28
N SER A 153 14.44 8.81 8.70
CA SER A 153 15.18 9.92 8.08
C SER A 153 16.66 9.59 7.96
N GLY A 154 17.39 10.37 7.17
CA GLY A 154 18.83 10.20 7.00
C GLY A 154 19.19 8.84 6.43
N GLU A 155 20.21 8.20 7.03
CA GLU A 155 20.67 6.90 6.58
C GLU A 155 19.61 5.80 6.67
N ASP A 156 18.77 5.86 7.67
CA ASP A 156 17.72 4.86 7.86
C ASP A 156 16.69 4.92 6.73
N ALA A 157 16.32 6.13 6.31
CA ALA A 157 15.42 6.30 5.17
C ALA A 157 16.04 5.76 3.87
N VAL A 158 17.32 6.02 3.66
CA VAL A 158 18.05 5.50 2.48
C VAL A 158 18.12 3.97 2.49
N LYS A 159 18.42 3.39 3.65
CA LYS A 159 18.48 1.93 3.80
C LYS A 159 17.12 1.28 3.57
N MET A 160 16.07 1.91 4.10
CA MET A 160 14.71 1.40 3.90
C MET A 160 14.30 1.48 2.43
N GLN A 161 14.66 2.57 1.74
CA GLN A 161 14.38 2.69 0.32
C GLN A 161 15.08 1.59 -0.48
N LYS A 162 16.33 1.25 -0.13
CA LYS A 162 17.05 0.16 -0.78
C LYS A 162 16.37 -1.19 -0.57
N LEU A 163 15.84 -1.42 0.63
CA LEU A 163 15.09 -2.65 0.92
C LEU A 163 13.83 -2.73 0.06
N ILE A 164 13.08 -1.64 0.00
CA ILE A 164 11.85 -1.59 -0.81
C ILE A 164 12.18 -1.83 -2.28
N ASP A 165 13.21 -1.15 -2.80
CA ASP A 165 13.64 -1.30 -4.19
C ASP A 165 14.08 -2.73 -4.50
N ALA A 166 14.82 -3.35 -3.58
CA ALA A 166 15.27 -4.74 -3.75
C ALA A 166 14.08 -5.71 -3.81
N LEU A 167 13.05 -5.48 -3.01
CA LEU A 167 11.85 -6.29 -3.05
C LEU A 167 11.06 -6.06 -4.34
N GLU A 168 10.91 -4.81 -4.74
CA GLU A 168 10.16 -4.46 -5.96
C GLU A 168 10.86 -4.95 -7.24
N ASP A 169 12.17 -5.12 -7.20
CA ASP A 169 12.94 -5.63 -8.35
C ASP A 169 12.81 -7.14 -8.56
N LEU A 170 12.30 -7.86 -7.58
CA LEU A 170 12.10 -9.31 -7.72
C LEU A 170 10.95 -9.58 -8.69
N ASP A 171 11.18 -10.50 -9.62
CA ASP A 171 10.22 -10.82 -10.68
C ASP A 171 8.87 -11.28 -10.14
N ASP A 172 8.88 -12.03 -9.06
CA ASP A 172 7.67 -12.60 -8.47
C ASP A 172 6.90 -11.62 -7.60
N VAL A 173 7.50 -10.49 -7.23
CA VAL A 173 6.87 -9.47 -6.38
C VAL A 173 5.99 -8.56 -7.23
N GLN A 174 4.74 -8.43 -6.81
CA GLN A 174 3.76 -7.58 -7.47
C GLN A 174 3.58 -6.25 -6.73
N ASP A 175 3.48 -6.30 -5.41
CA ASP A 175 3.24 -5.13 -4.59
C ASP A 175 4.04 -5.20 -3.30
N VAL A 176 4.51 -4.04 -2.85
CA VAL A 176 5.17 -3.88 -1.56
C VAL A 176 4.44 -2.78 -0.79
N TYR A 177 3.97 -3.10 0.41
CA TYR A 177 3.30 -2.16 1.29
C TYR A 177 4.14 -1.98 2.54
N THR A 178 4.24 -0.76 3.03
CA THR A 178 5.06 -0.48 4.20
C THR A 178 4.42 0.58 5.10
N SER A 179 4.73 0.48 6.40
CA SER A 179 4.40 1.52 7.38
C SER A 179 5.45 2.64 7.42
N ALA A 180 6.55 2.51 6.66
CA ALA A 180 7.62 3.49 6.69
C ALA A 180 7.21 4.79 5.97
N VAL A 181 7.50 5.91 6.61
CA VAL A 181 7.44 7.24 5.99
C VAL A 181 8.88 7.71 5.85
N LEU A 182 9.32 7.89 4.61
CA LEU A 182 10.71 8.19 4.32
C LEU A 182 10.93 9.68 4.10
N ASN A 183 11.79 10.26 4.93
CA ASN A 183 12.23 11.64 4.82
C ASN A 183 13.63 11.63 4.21
N LEU A 184 13.70 11.80 2.89
CA LEU A 184 14.94 11.66 2.11
C LEU A 184 15.61 13.01 1.80
N ASP A 185 15.47 13.97 2.64
CA ASP A 185 16.05 15.30 2.47
C ASP A 185 17.57 15.33 2.74
#